data_29b07ac80f6a30d9ec93b36e4762013b
#
_entry.id   29b07ac80f6a30d9ec93b36e4762013b
#
_cell.length_a   1.000
_cell.length_b   1.000
_cell.length_c   1.000
_cell.angle_alpha   90.00
_cell.angle_beta   90.00
_cell.angle_gamma   90.00
#
_symmetry.space_group_name_H-M   'P 1'
#
loop_
_entity.id
_entity.type
_entity.pdbx_description
1 polymer ?
#
loop_
_entity_poly.entity_id
_entity_poly.type
_entity_poly.pdbx_seq_one_letter_code
_entity_poly.pdbx_strand_id
1 'polypeptide(L)'
;MGTSAVKYNETHTDSTVIAAVNGDPWIVYHTDYDGDGIAATGPGVKHVSVSRGLQIIDGEIWATPQISDENNLAKTDNVERGTPASLGPVFAVLSDGSYMIGKPTVTIKLSNTTNNKSAMVQGINRLPAPNSTIIYNHRGGAESMAFEDAYELYIESSNTAFSFTGNVTGKITAIFESGDKTTRPAINANTIVVSARGNAINNIKGKYAVGDSVSFACSVGSDNFNSTQKAKWATVTEAISGFFTLIENGRYTGQQGNKTNYPCSIVGLRADGTPLLVSTTPKADGSRSSCTMENLSRLCEELELKTAILFDGG
;
A
#
# COMPACT_ATOMS: atom_id res chain seq x y z
N MET A 1 -10.57 -5.14 -17.50
CA MET A 1 -10.25 -6.36 -16.72
C MET A 1 -10.33 -7.64 -17.54
N GLY A 2 -11.36 -7.89 -18.34
CA GLY A 2 -11.45 -9.10 -19.17
C GLY A 2 -10.22 -9.36 -20.04
N THR A 3 -9.66 -8.33 -20.67
CA THR A 3 -8.46 -8.44 -21.51
C THR A 3 -7.22 -8.87 -20.72
N SER A 4 -7.06 -8.39 -19.47
CA SER A 4 -5.91 -8.75 -18.62
C SER A 4 -6.00 -10.19 -18.15
N ALA A 5 -7.20 -10.67 -17.78
CA ALA A 5 -7.41 -12.06 -17.39
C ALA A 5 -7.17 -13.03 -18.55
N VAL A 6 -7.66 -12.69 -19.77
CA VAL A 6 -7.39 -13.47 -20.99
C VAL A 6 -5.89 -13.56 -21.24
N LYS A 7 -5.19 -12.42 -21.25
CA LYS A 7 -3.74 -12.38 -21.47
C LYS A 7 -2.96 -13.17 -20.42
N TYR A 8 -3.39 -13.12 -19.15
CA TYR A 8 -2.77 -13.94 -18.10
C TYR A 8 -2.92 -15.42 -18.40
N ASN A 9 -4.16 -15.87 -18.72
CA ASN A 9 -4.44 -17.27 -19.03
C ASN A 9 -3.70 -17.79 -20.28
N GLU A 10 -3.38 -16.89 -21.24
CA GLU A 10 -2.58 -17.25 -22.41
C GLU A 10 -1.10 -17.52 -22.08
N THR A 11 -0.59 -16.93 -21.00
CA THR A 11 0.83 -16.99 -20.63
C THR A 11 1.11 -17.92 -19.45
N HIS A 12 0.08 -18.38 -18.72
CA HIS A 12 0.19 -19.24 -17.55
C HIS A 12 -0.61 -20.53 -17.78
N THR A 13 0.07 -21.66 -17.84
CA THR A 13 -0.53 -22.97 -18.14
C THR A 13 -0.91 -23.77 -16.91
N ASP A 14 -0.45 -23.36 -15.73
CA ASP A 14 -0.64 -24.01 -14.44
C ASP A 14 -1.80 -23.42 -13.62
N SER A 15 -2.34 -22.29 -14.06
CA SER A 15 -3.42 -21.60 -13.39
C SER A 15 -4.35 -20.92 -14.40
N THR A 16 -5.60 -20.68 -14.00
CA THR A 16 -6.58 -20.00 -14.83
C THR A 16 -7.34 -18.97 -14.02
N VAL A 17 -7.33 -17.71 -14.47
CA VAL A 17 -8.17 -16.67 -13.90
C VAL A 17 -9.61 -16.88 -14.35
N ILE A 18 -10.49 -17.14 -13.41
CA ILE A 18 -11.93 -17.38 -13.65
C ILE A 18 -12.78 -16.16 -13.32
N ALA A 19 -12.27 -15.23 -12.51
CA ALA A 19 -12.94 -13.99 -12.15
C ALA A 19 -11.89 -12.91 -11.80
N ALA A 20 -12.22 -11.66 -12.02
CA ALA A 20 -11.41 -10.53 -11.62
C ALA A 20 -12.30 -9.33 -11.25
N VAL A 21 -11.87 -8.56 -10.25
CA VAL A 21 -12.50 -7.32 -9.81
C VAL A 21 -11.43 -6.24 -9.65
N ASN A 22 -11.84 -4.97 -9.62
CA ASN A 22 -10.94 -3.87 -9.26
C ASN A 22 -10.47 -4.06 -7.82
N GLY A 23 -9.22 -3.72 -7.58
CA GLY A 23 -8.62 -3.81 -6.26
C GLY A 23 -8.53 -2.46 -5.54
N ASP A 24 -7.35 -2.20 -4.96
CA ASP A 24 -7.07 -1.03 -4.15
C ASP A 24 -7.14 0.27 -4.97
N PRO A 25 -7.70 1.33 -4.41
CA PRO A 25 -7.56 2.66 -4.98
C PRO A 25 -6.10 3.14 -4.90
N TRP A 26 -5.72 3.97 -5.84
CA TRP A 26 -4.40 4.59 -5.86
C TRP A 26 -4.50 6.09 -5.56
N ILE A 27 -3.38 6.66 -5.14
CA ILE A 27 -3.20 8.09 -5.03
C ILE A 27 -2.31 8.53 -6.20
N VAL A 28 -2.76 9.53 -6.95
CA VAL A 28 -1.94 10.17 -7.96
C VAL A 28 -1.29 11.40 -7.34
N TYR A 29 0.02 11.47 -7.42
CA TYR A 29 0.82 12.62 -7.00
C TYR A 29 1.40 13.31 -8.23
N HIS A 30 1.26 14.62 -8.28
CA HIS A 30 1.81 15.46 -9.34
C HIS A 30 2.90 16.34 -8.74
N THR A 31 4.10 16.32 -9.29
CA THR A 31 5.23 17.10 -8.77
C THR A 31 5.17 18.59 -9.14
N ASP A 32 4.21 18.97 -9.96
CA ASP A 32 4.14 20.26 -10.62
C ASP A 32 2.73 20.89 -10.53
N TYR A 33 2.19 20.87 -9.34
CA TYR A 33 0.87 21.39 -9.07
C TYR A 33 0.99 22.84 -8.57
N ASP A 34 0.42 23.77 -9.30
CA ASP A 34 0.47 25.19 -8.99
C ASP A 34 -0.65 25.69 -8.07
N GLY A 35 -1.49 24.82 -7.60
CA GLY A 35 -2.58 25.13 -6.67
C GLY A 35 -3.92 25.45 -7.33
N ASP A 36 -4.01 25.45 -8.65
CA ASP A 36 -5.25 25.73 -9.39
C ASP A 36 -6.17 24.52 -9.53
N GLY A 37 -5.77 23.35 -9.06
CA GLY A 37 -6.52 22.09 -9.14
C GLY A 37 -6.34 21.35 -10.47
N ILE A 38 -5.51 21.86 -11.37
CA ILE A 38 -5.21 21.24 -12.67
C ILE A 38 -3.79 20.68 -12.61
N ALA A 39 -3.65 19.38 -12.87
CA ALA A 39 -2.31 18.81 -13.00
C ALA A 39 -1.59 19.48 -14.17
N ALA A 40 -0.43 20.08 -13.91
CA ALA A 40 0.38 20.64 -14.97
C ALA A 40 0.72 19.52 -15.99
N THR A 41 0.61 19.85 -17.25
CA THR A 41 0.95 18.94 -18.37
C THR A 41 2.14 19.55 -19.10
N GLY A 42 3.25 18.83 -19.14
CA GLY A 42 4.43 19.30 -19.87
C GLY A 42 5.65 18.41 -19.69
N PRO A 43 6.72 18.67 -20.44
CA PRO A 43 7.99 17.97 -20.26
C PRO A 43 8.54 18.24 -18.83
N GLY A 44 8.82 17.19 -18.07
CA GLY A 44 9.36 17.29 -16.71
C GLY A 44 8.31 17.10 -15.60
N VAL A 45 7.03 17.11 -15.92
CA VAL A 45 5.98 16.79 -14.95
C VAL A 45 6.00 15.29 -14.68
N LYS A 46 6.19 14.94 -13.41
CA LYS A 46 6.17 13.54 -12.97
C LYS A 46 4.82 13.23 -12.33
N HIS A 47 4.16 12.21 -12.88
CA HIS A 47 2.98 11.63 -12.28
C HIS A 47 3.39 10.34 -11.57
N VAL A 48 3.20 10.28 -10.28
CA VAL A 48 3.46 9.08 -9.50
C VAL A 48 2.16 8.55 -8.96
N SER A 49 1.83 7.30 -9.28
CA SER A 49 0.69 6.60 -8.71
C SER A 49 1.19 5.64 -7.64
N VAL A 50 0.65 5.74 -6.44
CA VAL A 50 0.98 4.85 -5.33
C VAL A 50 -0.27 4.16 -4.83
N SER A 51 -0.14 2.89 -4.41
CA SER A 51 -1.20 2.18 -3.71
C SER A 51 -1.54 2.91 -2.40
N ARG A 52 -2.82 3.02 -2.06
CA ARG A 52 -3.25 3.60 -0.78
C ARG A 52 -3.06 2.64 0.38
N GLY A 53 -3.08 1.35 0.12
CA GLY A 53 -3.09 0.34 1.13
C GLY A 53 -1.91 -0.64 1.06
N LEU A 54 -2.02 -1.71 1.84
CA LEU A 54 -1.07 -2.80 1.83
C LEU A 54 -1.18 -3.58 0.54
N GLN A 55 -0.05 -3.77 -0.11
CA GLN A 55 0.08 -4.63 -1.28
C GLN A 55 1.21 -5.62 -1.06
N ILE A 56 0.88 -6.90 -1.14
CA ILE A 56 1.82 -8.03 -1.06
C ILE A 56 1.61 -8.90 -2.28
N ILE A 57 2.69 -9.27 -2.96
CA ILE A 57 2.68 -10.13 -4.13
C ILE A 57 3.82 -11.16 -3.95
N ASP A 58 3.51 -12.44 -4.06
CA ASP A 58 4.46 -13.54 -3.84
C ASP A 58 5.19 -13.45 -2.49
N GLY A 59 4.50 -12.99 -1.44
CA GLY A 59 5.07 -12.78 -0.10
C GLY A 59 5.96 -11.55 0.04
N GLU A 60 6.21 -10.79 -1.02
CA GLU A 60 6.95 -9.53 -1.01
C GLU A 60 6.03 -8.35 -0.73
N ILE A 61 6.38 -7.49 0.21
CA ILE A 61 5.67 -6.24 0.51
C ILE A 61 6.04 -5.20 -0.55
N TRP A 62 5.13 -4.93 -1.48
CA TRP A 62 5.33 -3.93 -2.53
C TRP A 62 5.03 -2.52 -2.06
N ALA A 63 3.98 -2.37 -1.24
CA ALA A 63 3.63 -1.09 -0.64
C ALA A 63 2.99 -1.30 0.74
N THR A 64 3.20 -0.37 1.64
CA THR A 64 2.52 -0.32 2.92
C THR A 64 1.39 0.68 2.90
N PRO A 65 0.40 0.56 3.82
CA PRO A 65 -0.70 1.52 3.88
C PRO A 65 -0.18 2.96 4.00
N GLN A 66 -0.80 3.87 3.26
CA GLN A 66 -0.57 5.30 3.41
C GLN A 66 -1.12 5.73 4.77
N ILE A 67 -0.26 6.07 5.71
CA ILE A 67 -0.69 6.67 6.97
C ILE A 67 -1.03 8.13 6.67
N SER A 68 -2.31 8.50 6.78
CA SER A 68 -2.69 9.89 6.68
C SER A 68 -2.30 10.61 7.96
N ASP A 69 -1.43 11.56 7.85
CA ASP A 69 -1.57 12.76 8.65
C ASP A 69 -2.55 13.66 7.88
N GLU A 70 -3.85 13.46 8.11
CA GLU A 70 -4.95 14.08 7.37
C GLU A 70 -4.84 15.60 7.28
N ASN A 71 -4.15 16.20 8.24
CA ASN A 71 -3.98 17.65 8.30
C ASN A 71 -2.81 18.17 7.46
N ASN A 72 -1.87 17.34 7.07
CA ASN A 72 -0.63 17.80 6.43
C ASN A 72 -0.51 17.43 4.94
N LEU A 73 -1.01 16.27 4.50
CA LEU A 73 -1.01 15.92 3.07
C LEU A 73 -1.98 16.78 2.25
N ALA A 74 -3.08 17.24 2.89
CA ALA A 74 -4.10 18.05 2.21
C ALA A 74 -3.75 19.53 2.08
N LYS A 75 -2.70 20.01 2.73
CA LYS A 75 -2.41 21.46 2.81
C LYS A 75 -1.17 21.94 2.08
N THR A 76 -0.24 21.06 1.77
CA THR A 76 1.06 21.48 1.24
C THR A 76 1.44 20.85 -0.08
N ASP A 77 0.91 19.68 -0.39
CA ASP A 77 1.31 18.96 -1.59
C ASP A 77 0.03 18.49 -2.30
N ASN A 78 -0.37 19.13 -3.29
CA ASN A 78 -1.24 18.89 -4.40
C ASN A 78 -1.65 17.41 -4.68
N VAL A 79 -2.04 16.71 -3.62
CA VAL A 79 -2.62 15.39 -3.69
C VAL A 79 -4.10 15.60 -4.04
N GLU A 80 -4.55 15.06 -5.18
CA GLU A 80 -5.97 14.94 -5.42
C GLU A 80 -6.63 14.39 -4.17
N ARG A 81 -7.62 15.12 -3.65
CA ARG A 81 -8.35 14.81 -2.43
C ARG A 81 -9.09 13.48 -2.57
N GLY A 82 -8.33 12.40 -2.53
CA GLY A 82 -8.90 11.10 -2.23
C GLY A 82 -9.27 11.07 -0.74
N THR A 83 -10.37 10.43 -0.41
CA THR A 83 -10.84 10.15 0.95
C THR A 83 -9.68 9.86 1.91
N PRO A 84 -9.75 10.34 3.17
CA PRO A 84 -8.70 10.11 4.16
C PRO A 84 -8.22 8.67 4.14
N ALA A 85 -6.92 8.45 4.06
CA ALA A 85 -6.35 7.13 4.10
C ALA A 85 -6.44 6.60 5.54
N SER A 86 -7.63 6.18 5.95
CA SER A 86 -7.72 5.22 7.04
C SER A 86 -7.01 3.95 6.58
N LEU A 87 -6.36 3.25 7.49
CA LEU A 87 -5.87 1.88 7.22
C LEU A 87 -7.05 1.09 6.64
N GLY A 88 -7.07 0.95 5.32
CA GLY A 88 -8.11 0.21 4.62
C GLY A 88 -8.11 -1.25 5.08
N PRO A 89 -9.26 -1.91 5.07
CA PRO A 89 -9.27 -3.35 5.27
C PRO A 89 -8.50 -4.01 4.12
N VAL A 90 -7.85 -5.12 4.43
CA VAL A 90 -7.02 -5.89 3.51
C VAL A 90 -7.62 -7.27 3.33
N PHE A 91 -7.78 -7.69 2.09
CA PHE A 91 -8.00 -9.09 1.73
C PHE A 91 -6.65 -9.74 1.48
N ALA A 92 -6.43 -10.92 2.04
CA ALA A 92 -5.17 -11.63 1.95
C ALA A 92 -5.36 -13.12 1.68
N VAL A 93 -4.42 -13.70 0.94
CA VAL A 93 -4.23 -15.15 0.76
C VAL A 93 -3.01 -15.55 1.58
N LEU A 94 -3.13 -16.63 2.35
CA LEU A 94 -2.07 -17.17 3.18
C LEU A 94 -1.32 -18.29 2.44
N SER A 95 -0.13 -18.63 2.91
CA SER A 95 0.70 -19.68 2.32
C SER A 95 0.07 -21.09 2.33
N ASP A 96 -0.94 -21.30 3.17
CA ASP A 96 -1.74 -22.54 3.20
C ASP A 96 -2.95 -22.52 2.25
N GLY A 97 -3.11 -21.46 1.47
CA GLY A 97 -4.23 -21.24 0.55
C GLY A 97 -5.51 -20.70 1.22
N SER A 98 -5.52 -20.50 2.53
CA SER A 98 -6.66 -19.91 3.23
C SER A 98 -6.68 -18.39 3.05
N TYR A 99 -7.79 -17.76 3.44
CA TYR A 99 -8.04 -16.33 3.23
C TYR A 99 -8.25 -15.61 4.56
N MET A 100 -7.87 -14.34 4.58
CA MET A 100 -8.13 -13.45 5.71
C MET A 100 -8.59 -12.07 5.24
N ILE A 101 -9.41 -11.44 6.07
CA ILE A 101 -9.72 -10.01 5.97
C ILE A 101 -9.39 -9.36 7.32
N GLY A 102 -8.70 -8.22 7.28
CA GLY A 102 -8.34 -7.49 8.50
C GLY A 102 -7.67 -6.16 8.18
N LYS A 103 -7.13 -5.50 9.20
CA LYS A 103 -6.44 -4.20 9.08
C LYS A 103 -5.03 -4.31 9.66
N PRO A 104 -4.11 -5.06 9.02
CA PRO A 104 -2.75 -5.17 9.50
C PRO A 104 -2.00 -3.85 9.32
N THR A 105 -1.12 -3.55 10.26
CA THR A 105 -0.08 -2.54 10.10
C THR A 105 1.25 -3.23 9.85
N VAL A 106 2.18 -2.53 9.19
CA VAL A 106 3.54 -3.01 8.96
C VAL A 106 4.49 -2.21 9.84
N THR A 107 5.20 -2.91 10.69
CA THR A 107 6.28 -2.33 11.50
C THR A 107 7.61 -2.65 10.84
N ILE A 108 8.42 -1.62 10.57
CA ILE A 108 9.70 -1.76 9.88
C ILE A 108 10.81 -1.19 10.75
N LYS A 109 11.80 -2.02 11.07
CA LYS A 109 12.99 -1.61 11.82
C LYS A 109 14.20 -1.61 10.89
N LEU A 110 14.86 -0.46 10.77
CA LEU A 110 16.17 -0.33 10.17
C LEU A 110 17.23 -0.41 11.28
N SER A 111 18.18 -1.31 11.14
CA SER A 111 19.30 -1.48 12.08
C SER A 111 20.63 -1.27 11.36
N ASN A 112 21.49 -0.44 11.93
CA ASN A 112 22.89 -0.35 11.52
C ASN A 112 23.66 -1.41 12.30
N THR A 113 24.12 -2.44 11.58
CA THR A 113 24.81 -3.58 12.21
C THR A 113 26.29 -3.29 12.49
N THR A 114 26.84 -2.20 11.94
CA THR A 114 28.20 -1.74 12.20
C THR A 114 28.34 -1.09 13.55
N ASN A 115 27.32 -0.29 13.99
CA ASN A 115 27.42 0.50 15.23
C ASN A 115 26.24 0.27 16.21
N ASN A 116 25.38 -0.73 15.94
CA ASN A 116 24.22 -1.10 16.75
C ASN A 116 23.18 0.02 16.96
N LYS A 117 23.08 0.99 16.04
CA LYS A 117 22.01 1.99 16.05
C LYS A 117 20.80 1.48 15.26
N SER A 118 19.63 1.98 15.58
CA SER A 118 18.42 1.63 14.84
C SER A 118 17.46 2.81 14.73
N ALA A 119 16.56 2.72 13.74
CA ALA A 119 15.46 3.64 13.51
C ALA A 119 14.21 2.88 13.07
N MET A 120 13.04 3.46 13.35
CA MET A 120 11.78 2.96 12.81
C MET A 120 11.50 3.65 11.48
N VAL A 121 10.99 2.88 10.53
CA VAL A 121 10.59 3.33 9.21
C VAL A 121 9.07 3.23 9.10
N GLN A 122 8.42 4.25 8.57
CA GLN A 122 6.97 4.36 8.56
C GLN A 122 6.31 3.69 7.35
N GLY A 123 7.07 3.33 6.33
CA GLY A 123 6.48 2.62 5.18
C GLY A 123 7.42 2.29 4.05
N ILE A 124 6.87 1.57 3.08
CA ILE A 124 7.53 1.15 1.83
C ILE A 124 6.70 1.66 0.66
N ASN A 125 7.35 2.28 -0.32
CA ASN A 125 6.80 2.72 -1.60
C ASN A 125 5.48 3.50 -1.47
N ARG A 126 5.47 4.52 -0.62
CA ARG A 126 4.32 5.40 -0.41
C ARG A 126 4.74 6.86 -0.35
N LEU A 127 3.77 7.77 -0.41
CA LEU A 127 4.03 9.20 -0.24
C LEU A 127 4.60 9.48 1.15
N PRO A 128 5.65 10.29 1.25
CA PRO A 128 6.24 10.66 2.53
C PRO A 128 5.39 11.71 3.24
N ALA A 129 5.01 11.45 4.48
CA ALA A 129 4.47 12.49 5.36
C ALA A 129 5.59 13.46 5.81
N PRO A 130 5.25 14.69 6.27
CA PRO A 130 6.24 15.71 6.60
C PRO A 130 7.33 15.30 7.60
N ASN A 131 7.03 14.37 8.50
CA ASN A 131 7.97 13.90 9.53
C ASN A 131 8.11 12.38 9.49
N SER A 132 8.30 11.82 8.30
CA SER A 132 8.37 10.37 8.11
C SER A 132 9.68 9.92 7.49
N THR A 133 9.97 8.64 7.68
CA THR A 133 11.03 7.90 7.00
C THR A 133 10.38 6.82 6.16
N ILE A 134 10.62 6.82 4.86
CA ILE A 134 10.03 5.88 3.90
C ILE A 134 11.15 5.13 3.18
N ILE A 135 10.92 3.86 2.91
CA ILE A 135 11.76 3.04 2.03
C ILE A 135 11.20 3.09 0.62
N TYR A 136 12.10 3.24 -0.35
CA TYR A 136 11.81 3.05 -1.76
C TYR A 136 12.69 1.96 -2.34
N ASN A 137 12.11 1.08 -3.13
CA ASN A 137 12.79 0.09 -3.95
C ASN A 137 12.20 0.10 -5.37
N HIS A 138 12.75 -0.71 -6.27
CA HIS A 138 12.34 -0.76 -7.67
C HIS A 138 10.86 -1.08 -7.93
N ARG A 139 10.13 -1.64 -6.93
CA ARG A 139 8.69 -1.89 -7.02
C ARG A 139 7.88 -0.59 -6.99
N GLY A 140 8.40 0.45 -6.34
CA GLY A 140 7.78 1.78 -6.31
C GLY A 140 8.18 2.68 -7.47
N GLY A 141 9.12 2.26 -8.32
CA GLY A 141 9.62 3.03 -9.45
C GLY A 141 11.13 3.23 -9.45
N ALA A 142 11.63 3.93 -10.46
CA ALA A 142 13.06 4.17 -10.65
C ALA A 142 13.63 5.34 -9.84
N GLU A 143 12.78 6.07 -9.13
CA GLU A 143 13.16 7.24 -8.35
C GLU A 143 12.49 7.20 -6.98
N SER A 144 13.15 7.75 -5.96
CA SER A 144 12.51 8.04 -4.69
C SER A 144 11.51 9.18 -4.88
N MET A 145 10.44 9.18 -4.11
CA MET A 145 9.54 10.34 -4.02
C MET A 145 10.16 11.40 -3.11
N ALA A 146 11.46 11.65 -3.31
CA ALA A 146 12.20 12.60 -2.51
C ALA A 146 11.79 14.01 -2.87
N PHE A 147 11.44 14.75 -1.85
CA PHE A 147 11.35 16.19 -1.92
C PHE A 147 12.75 16.79 -1.69
N GLU A 148 12.98 18.02 -2.12
CA GLU A 148 14.26 18.70 -1.93
C GLU A 148 14.73 18.76 -0.48
N ASP A 149 13.81 18.63 0.49
CA ASP A 149 14.08 18.63 1.93
C ASP A 149 14.38 17.24 2.52
N ALA A 150 14.45 16.19 1.71
CA ALA A 150 14.71 14.84 2.20
C ALA A 150 16.21 14.57 2.43
N TYR A 151 16.49 13.82 3.50
CA TYR A 151 17.78 13.19 3.77
C TYR A 151 17.72 11.72 3.37
N GLU A 152 18.58 11.27 2.47
CA GLU A 152 18.48 9.98 1.85
C GLU A 152 19.73 9.12 2.03
N LEU A 153 19.51 7.84 2.38
CA LEU A 153 20.51 6.79 2.35
C LEU A 153 20.27 5.89 1.15
N TYR A 154 21.26 5.78 0.28
CA TYR A 154 21.29 4.81 -0.82
C TYR A 154 22.02 3.56 -0.36
N ILE A 155 21.37 2.42 -0.52
CA ILE A 155 21.82 1.13 0.01
C ILE A 155 21.84 0.13 -1.13
N GLU A 156 22.98 -0.51 -1.34
CA GLU A 156 23.11 -1.64 -2.24
C GLU A 156 22.79 -2.93 -1.49
N SER A 157 21.93 -3.76 -2.09
CA SER A 157 21.48 -5.03 -1.54
C SER A 157 21.34 -6.07 -2.65
N SER A 158 21.73 -7.31 -2.38
CA SER A 158 21.46 -8.44 -3.28
C SER A 158 20.01 -8.92 -3.23
N ASN A 159 19.25 -8.47 -2.25
CA ASN A 159 17.82 -8.77 -2.09
C ASN A 159 17.09 -7.52 -1.60
N THR A 160 16.14 -7.01 -2.37
CA THR A 160 15.31 -5.85 -2.03
C THR A 160 13.86 -6.22 -1.76
N ALA A 161 13.55 -7.51 -1.67
CA ALA A 161 12.22 -8.05 -1.40
C ALA A 161 11.94 -8.05 0.11
N PHE A 162 11.14 -7.10 0.56
CA PHE A 162 10.69 -7.02 1.96
C PHE A 162 9.59 -8.03 2.23
N SER A 163 9.67 -8.74 3.35
CA SER A 163 8.66 -9.71 3.78
C SER A 163 8.54 -9.76 5.30
N PHE A 164 7.47 -10.38 5.80
CA PHE A 164 7.29 -10.58 7.24
C PHE A 164 8.17 -11.70 7.83
N THR A 165 8.77 -12.53 6.99
CA THR A 165 9.50 -13.73 7.41
C THR A 165 11.01 -13.64 7.20
N GLY A 166 11.48 -12.59 6.50
CA GLY A 166 12.88 -12.41 6.15
C GLY A 166 13.43 -11.05 6.55
N ASN A 167 14.75 -11.00 6.65
CA ASN A 167 15.48 -9.73 6.78
C ASN A 167 16.12 -9.37 5.44
N VAL A 168 16.02 -8.09 5.08
CA VAL A 168 16.77 -7.52 3.98
C VAL A 168 18.04 -6.89 4.54
N THR A 169 19.19 -7.16 3.93
CA THR A 169 20.48 -6.59 4.34
C THR A 169 21.13 -5.85 3.20
N GLY A 170 21.95 -4.87 3.52
CA GLY A 170 22.68 -4.12 2.49
C GLY A 170 23.79 -3.27 3.06
N LYS A 171 24.46 -2.53 2.17
CA LYS A 171 25.54 -1.61 2.52
C LYS A 171 25.21 -0.20 2.01
N ILE A 172 25.40 0.81 2.84
CA ILE A 172 25.21 2.20 2.45
C ILE A 172 26.30 2.62 1.49
N THR A 173 25.92 3.04 0.29
CA THR A 173 26.83 3.44 -0.80
C THR A 173 26.89 4.94 -0.99
N ALA A 174 25.80 5.66 -0.69
CA ALA A 174 25.75 7.12 -0.76
C ALA A 174 24.78 7.71 0.26
N ILE A 175 25.00 8.95 0.62
CA ILE A 175 24.10 9.77 1.47
C ILE A 175 23.92 11.11 0.76
N PHE A 176 22.67 11.56 0.68
CA PHE A 176 22.30 12.85 0.15
C PHE A 176 21.66 13.68 1.26
N GLU A 177 22.23 14.84 1.51
CA GLU A 177 21.75 15.77 2.53
C GLU A 177 20.48 16.49 2.04
N SER A 178 19.68 16.93 3.00
CA SER A 178 18.54 17.81 2.71
C SER A 178 19.00 19.09 2.01
N GLY A 179 18.34 19.46 0.92
CA GLY A 179 18.70 20.61 0.08
C GLY A 179 19.79 20.31 -0.96
N ASP A 180 20.35 19.13 -1.00
CA ASP A 180 21.31 18.73 -2.03
C ASP A 180 20.59 18.55 -3.38
N LYS A 181 21.03 19.32 -4.40
CA LYS A 181 20.49 19.32 -5.76
C LYS A 181 21.18 18.35 -6.71
N THR A 182 22.11 17.54 -6.22
CA THR A 182 22.79 16.53 -7.02
C THR A 182 21.79 15.51 -7.53
N THR A 183 21.93 15.13 -8.80
CA THR A 183 21.09 14.08 -9.41
C THR A 183 21.22 12.76 -8.63
N ARG A 184 20.10 12.21 -8.21
CA ARG A 184 20.06 10.94 -7.50
C ARG A 184 20.25 9.76 -8.46
N PRO A 185 20.98 8.72 -8.07
CA PRO A 185 21.01 7.47 -8.83
C PRO A 185 19.62 6.85 -8.98
N ALA A 186 19.38 6.20 -10.12
CA ALA A 186 18.13 5.45 -10.30
C ALA A 186 18.04 4.26 -9.34
N ILE A 187 16.83 4.00 -8.85
CA ILE A 187 16.52 2.83 -8.04
C ILE A 187 16.35 1.63 -8.99
N ASN A 188 17.24 0.66 -8.87
CA ASN A 188 17.20 -0.59 -9.61
C ASN A 188 16.91 -1.78 -8.68
N ALA A 189 16.93 -2.99 -9.22
CA ALA A 189 16.63 -4.22 -8.47
C ALA A 189 17.55 -4.46 -7.26
N ASN A 190 18.72 -3.82 -7.22
CA ASN A 190 19.70 -3.96 -6.14
C ASN A 190 19.78 -2.70 -5.24
N THR A 191 18.87 -1.74 -5.42
CA THR A 191 18.93 -0.46 -4.73
C THR A 191 17.74 -0.31 -3.78
N ILE A 192 18.03 0.08 -2.55
CA ILE A 192 17.07 0.52 -1.55
C ILE A 192 17.42 1.97 -1.18
N VAL A 193 16.41 2.83 -1.13
CA VAL A 193 16.55 4.19 -0.65
C VAL A 193 15.76 4.36 0.64
N VAL A 194 16.41 4.86 1.69
CA VAL A 194 15.74 5.30 2.91
C VAL A 194 15.69 6.81 2.89
N SER A 195 14.51 7.38 2.76
CA SER A 195 14.27 8.82 2.65
C SER A 195 13.57 9.33 3.89
N ALA A 196 14.18 10.29 4.59
CA ALA A 196 13.65 10.91 5.80
C ALA A 196 13.38 12.40 5.59
N ARG A 197 12.26 12.90 6.12
CA ARG A 197 11.86 14.32 6.02
C ARG A 197 11.58 14.93 7.40
N GLY A 198 11.77 16.23 7.49
CA GLY A 198 11.47 17.01 8.70
C GLY A 198 12.18 16.45 9.93
N ASN A 199 11.48 16.34 11.03
CA ASN A 199 12.05 15.85 12.29
C ASN A 199 12.53 14.38 12.23
N ALA A 200 12.03 13.58 11.27
CA ALA A 200 12.48 12.20 11.09
C ALA A 200 13.96 12.11 10.66
N ILE A 201 14.49 13.16 10.05
CA ILE A 201 15.92 13.27 9.72
C ILE A 201 16.80 13.01 10.97
N ASN A 202 16.41 13.52 12.14
CA ASN A 202 17.15 13.35 13.38
C ASN A 202 17.23 11.86 13.85
N ASN A 203 16.34 11.01 13.33
CA ASN A 203 16.37 9.59 13.62
C ASN A 203 17.39 8.83 12.76
N ILE A 204 17.84 9.42 11.66
CA ILE A 204 18.74 8.83 10.66
C ILE A 204 20.11 9.51 10.65
N LYS A 205 20.14 10.83 10.54
CA LYS A 205 21.37 11.61 10.43
C LYS A 205 22.31 11.38 11.61
N GLY A 206 23.59 11.14 11.33
CA GLY A 206 24.61 10.86 12.34
C GLY A 206 24.58 9.44 12.96
N LYS A 207 23.62 8.61 12.55
CA LYS A 207 23.55 7.21 13.01
C LYS A 207 23.98 6.22 11.92
N TYR A 208 24.07 6.67 10.69
CA TYR A 208 24.40 5.89 9.51
C TYR A 208 25.43 6.63 8.69
N ALA A 209 26.44 5.91 8.18
CA ALA A 209 27.52 6.43 7.37
C ALA A 209 27.72 5.59 6.10
N VAL A 210 28.30 6.19 5.06
CA VAL A 210 28.71 5.43 3.87
C VAL A 210 29.68 4.34 4.29
N GLY A 211 29.42 3.11 3.81
CA GLY A 211 30.15 1.92 4.16
C GLY A 211 29.55 1.09 5.29
N ASP A 212 28.60 1.61 6.07
CA ASP A 212 27.91 0.85 7.11
C ASP A 212 27.05 -0.27 6.50
N SER A 213 27.04 -1.40 7.20
CA SER A 213 26.12 -2.50 6.94
C SER A 213 24.81 -2.29 7.69
N VAL A 214 23.70 -2.52 7.00
CA VAL A 214 22.35 -2.34 7.56
C VAL A 214 21.48 -3.57 7.35
N SER A 215 20.47 -3.70 8.20
CA SER A 215 19.46 -4.74 8.12
C SER A 215 18.08 -4.15 8.33
N PHE A 216 17.11 -4.62 7.56
CA PHE A 216 15.69 -4.30 7.71
C PHE A 216 14.92 -5.52 8.15
N ALA A 217 14.06 -5.35 9.14
CA ALA A 217 13.12 -6.37 9.60
C ALA A 217 11.71 -5.81 9.53
N CYS A 218 10.80 -6.54 8.88
CA CYS A 218 9.38 -6.22 8.83
C CYS A 218 8.62 -7.17 9.75
N SER A 219 7.60 -6.65 10.43
CA SER A 219 6.69 -7.46 11.23
C SER A 219 5.27 -6.94 11.14
N VAL A 220 4.31 -7.85 11.34
CA VAL A 220 2.90 -7.49 11.43
C VAL A 220 2.65 -6.79 12.76
N GLY A 221 2.11 -5.58 12.68
CA GLY A 221 1.64 -4.82 13.82
C GLY A 221 0.13 -4.60 13.70
N SER A 222 -0.56 -4.71 14.80
CA SER A 222 -1.91 -4.21 15.03
C SER A 222 -2.24 -4.41 16.49
N ASP A 223 -2.75 -3.39 17.16
CA ASP A 223 -3.16 -3.49 18.54
C ASP A 223 -4.39 -4.38 18.73
N ASN A 224 -5.15 -4.60 17.65
CA ASN A 224 -6.36 -5.44 17.63
C ASN A 224 -6.09 -6.91 17.29
N PHE A 225 -4.84 -7.30 17.02
CA PHE A 225 -4.49 -8.68 16.67
C PHE A 225 -3.87 -9.41 17.85
N ASN A 226 -4.41 -10.57 18.17
CA ASN A 226 -3.74 -11.51 19.09
C ASN A 226 -2.54 -12.19 18.40
N SER A 227 -1.75 -12.94 19.17
CA SER A 227 -0.54 -13.60 18.65
C SER A 227 -0.82 -14.58 17.50
N THR A 228 -1.93 -15.31 17.56
CA THR A 228 -2.34 -16.25 16.50
C THR A 228 -2.68 -15.51 15.21
N GLN A 229 -3.39 -14.38 15.30
CA GLN A 229 -3.70 -13.57 14.12
C GLN A 229 -2.42 -12.95 13.51
N LYS A 230 -1.52 -12.44 14.33
CA LYS A 230 -0.21 -11.92 13.85
C LYS A 230 0.61 -13.01 13.16
N ALA A 231 0.65 -14.22 13.73
CA ALA A 231 1.33 -15.35 13.13
C ALA A 231 0.74 -15.73 11.76
N LYS A 232 -0.59 -15.74 11.62
CA LYS A 232 -1.26 -15.96 10.33
C LYS A 232 -0.95 -14.85 9.32
N TRP A 233 -1.04 -13.58 9.72
CA TRP A 233 -0.69 -12.46 8.84
C TRP A 233 0.77 -12.50 8.38
N ALA A 234 1.68 -13.07 9.16
CA ALA A 234 3.07 -13.25 8.76
C ALA A 234 3.26 -14.28 7.63
N THR A 235 2.27 -15.13 7.35
CA THR A 235 2.31 -16.13 6.27
C THR A 235 1.60 -15.67 4.99
N VAL A 236 1.21 -14.40 4.89
CA VAL A 236 0.53 -13.85 3.72
C VAL A 236 1.43 -13.90 2.50
N THR A 237 0.91 -14.45 1.41
CA THR A 237 1.56 -14.46 0.09
C THR A 237 0.98 -13.40 -0.84
N GLU A 238 -0.34 -13.17 -0.76
CA GLU A 238 -1.01 -12.15 -1.57
C GLU A 238 -1.86 -11.26 -0.68
N ALA A 239 -1.79 -9.95 -0.88
CA ALA A 239 -2.66 -9.02 -0.18
C ALA A 239 -2.96 -7.77 -1.00
N ILE A 240 -4.20 -7.32 -0.87
CA ILE A 240 -4.67 -6.09 -1.48
C ILE A 240 -5.65 -5.38 -0.54
N SER A 241 -5.51 -4.08 -0.42
CA SER A 241 -6.41 -3.27 0.41
C SER A 241 -7.68 -2.89 -0.33
N GLY A 242 -8.72 -2.58 0.44
CA GLY A 242 -9.96 -1.98 -0.02
C GLY A 242 -10.27 -0.68 0.71
N PHE A 243 -11.39 -0.06 0.36
CA PHE A 243 -11.82 1.21 0.94
C PHE A 243 -12.41 1.05 2.34
N PHE A 244 -13.43 0.20 2.47
CA PHE A 244 -14.24 0.11 3.68
C PHE A 244 -14.58 -1.33 4.01
N THR A 245 -14.69 -1.60 5.31
CA THR A 245 -15.33 -2.83 5.79
C THR A 245 -16.84 -2.62 5.74
N LEU A 246 -17.56 -3.42 4.97
CA LEU A 246 -19.02 -3.40 4.88
C LEU A 246 -19.66 -4.27 5.96
N ILE A 247 -19.13 -5.48 6.12
CA ILE A 247 -19.59 -6.46 7.10
C ILE A 247 -18.43 -6.84 8.01
N GLU A 248 -18.68 -6.84 9.29
CA GLU A 248 -17.78 -7.36 10.32
C GLU A 248 -18.56 -8.26 11.28
N ASN A 249 -18.06 -9.47 11.52
CA ASN A 249 -18.73 -10.46 12.34
C ASN A 249 -20.18 -10.77 11.92
N GLY A 250 -20.46 -10.70 10.60
CA GLY A 250 -21.78 -10.97 10.03
C GLY A 250 -22.78 -9.82 10.22
N ARG A 251 -22.32 -8.62 10.52
CA ARG A 251 -23.16 -7.44 10.74
C ARG A 251 -22.65 -6.24 9.97
N TYR A 252 -23.56 -5.42 9.51
CA TYR A 252 -23.25 -4.13 8.91
C TYR A 252 -22.49 -3.21 9.87
N THR A 253 -21.40 -2.63 9.37
CA THR A 253 -20.50 -1.80 10.20
C THR A 253 -21.02 -0.39 10.47
N GLY A 254 -22.19 -0.03 9.89
CA GLY A 254 -22.77 1.30 10.05
C GLY A 254 -22.06 2.40 9.25
N GLN A 255 -21.23 2.04 8.27
CA GLN A 255 -20.63 3.02 7.35
C GLN A 255 -21.76 3.80 6.67
N GLN A 256 -22.10 4.91 7.27
CA GLN A 256 -23.11 5.83 6.73
C GLN A 256 -22.47 6.59 5.59
N GLY A 257 -23.13 6.56 4.46
CA GLY A 257 -22.69 7.50 3.55
C GLY A 257 -23.17 7.31 2.16
N ASN A 258 -22.56 7.73 1.34
CA ASN A 258 -22.74 8.15 0.00
C ASN A 258 -23.46 7.07 -0.82
N LYS A 259 -24.51 7.51 -1.47
CA LYS A 259 -25.05 6.78 -2.62
C LYS A 259 -23.88 6.55 -3.57
N THR A 260 -23.50 5.31 -3.78
CA THR A 260 -22.54 5.02 -4.83
C THR A 260 -23.29 5.11 -6.16
N ASN A 261 -22.90 6.06 -6.99
CA ASN A 261 -23.42 6.15 -8.37
C ASN A 261 -22.58 5.32 -9.35
N TYR A 262 -21.69 4.48 -8.82
CA TYR A 262 -20.74 3.71 -9.61
C TYR A 262 -20.92 2.21 -9.33
N PRO A 263 -20.57 1.35 -10.28
CA PRO A 263 -20.39 -0.06 -10.01
C PRO A 263 -19.44 -0.27 -8.83
N CYS A 264 -19.73 -1.25 -8.00
CA CYS A 264 -18.91 -1.57 -6.84
C CYS A 264 -18.37 -2.98 -6.95
N SER A 265 -17.14 -3.17 -6.50
CA SER A 265 -16.51 -4.48 -6.35
C SER A 265 -16.35 -4.78 -4.87
N ILE A 266 -16.73 -5.97 -4.45
CA ILE A 266 -16.70 -6.41 -3.05
C ILE A 266 -16.01 -7.77 -3.01
N VAL A 267 -15.18 -7.98 -2.01
CA VAL A 267 -14.72 -9.31 -1.61
C VAL A 267 -15.18 -9.58 -0.18
N GLY A 268 -15.66 -10.79 0.06
CA GLY A 268 -16.10 -11.21 1.39
C GLY A 268 -15.73 -12.66 1.67
N LEU A 269 -15.77 -13.01 2.95
CA LEU A 269 -15.56 -14.36 3.45
C LEU A 269 -16.81 -14.84 4.18
N ARG A 270 -17.26 -16.05 3.87
CA ARG A 270 -18.24 -16.79 4.68
C ARG A 270 -17.61 -17.29 5.98
N ALA A 271 -18.46 -17.83 6.88
CA ALA A 271 -18.00 -18.35 8.16
C ALA A 271 -17.04 -19.54 8.02
N ASP A 272 -17.14 -20.32 6.95
CA ASP A 272 -16.26 -21.43 6.62
C ASP A 272 -14.95 -21.00 5.92
N GLY A 273 -14.77 -19.69 5.69
CA GLY A 273 -13.61 -19.13 5.00
C GLY A 273 -13.74 -19.07 3.47
N THR A 274 -14.86 -19.52 2.89
CA THR A 274 -15.10 -19.44 1.44
C THR A 274 -15.12 -17.99 0.96
N PRO A 275 -14.27 -17.60 0.00
CA PRO A 275 -14.26 -16.25 -0.55
C PRO A 275 -15.36 -16.08 -1.60
N LEU A 276 -15.98 -14.90 -1.62
CA LEU A 276 -16.89 -14.47 -2.68
C LEU A 276 -16.43 -13.13 -3.25
N LEU A 277 -16.45 -13.05 -4.59
CA LEU A 277 -16.33 -11.80 -5.32
C LEU A 277 -17.73 -11.37 -5.77
N VAL A 278 -18.09 -10.15 -5.44
CA VAL A 278 -19.39 -9.57 -5.79
C VAL A 278 -19.14 -8.27 -6.57
N SER A 279 -19.80 -8.13 -7.72
CA SER A 279 -19.75 -6.91 -8.51
C SER A 279 -21.16 -6.43 -8.81
N THR A 280 -21.39 -5.15 -8.63
CA THR A 280 -22.63 -4.51 -9.07
C THR A 280 -22.44 -3.92 -10.47
N THR A 281 -23.40 -4.17 -11.35
CA THR A 281 -23.36 -3.68 -12.74
C THR A 281 -24.23 -2.43 -12.91
N PRO A 282 -23.95 -1.58 -13.91
CA PRO A 282 -24.88 -0.54 -14.33
C PRO A 282 -26.24 -1.14 -14.69
N LYS A 283 -27.29 -0.33 -14.65
CA LYS A 283 -28.61 -0.73 -15.14
C LYS A 283 -28.59 -1.06 -16.62
N ALA A 284 -29.54 -1.85 -17.07
CA ALA A 284 -29.65 -2.27 -18.49
C ALA A 284 -29.80 -1.09 -19.47
N ASP A 285 -30.31 0.05 -19.00
CA ASP A 285 -30.43 1.30 -19.78
C ASP A 285 -29.11 2.10 -19.85
N GLY A 286 -28.01 1.56 -19.33
CA GLY A 286 -26.70 2.23 -19.27
C GLY A 286 -26.62 3.33 -18.20
N SER A 287 -27.69 3.60 -17.46
CA SER A 287 -27.61 4.53 -16.33
C SER A 287 -26.84 3.91 -15.18
N ARG A 288 -26.17 4.79 -14.40
CA ARG A 288 -25.38 4.34 -13.24
C ARG A 288 -26.30 3.71 -12.21
N SER A 289 -25.95 2.53 -11.72
CA SER A 289 -26.67 1.95 -10.58
C SER A 289 -26.37 2.81 -9.35
N SER A 290 -27.39 3.40 -8.74
CA SER A 290 -27.22 3.97 -7.41
C SER A 290 -27.45 2.89 -6.38
N CYS A 291 -26.42 2.53 -5.64
CA CYS A 291 -26.52 1.63 -4.52
C CYS A 291 -26.08 2.39 -3.27
N THR A 292 -26.77 2.20 -2.16
CA THR A 292 -26.29 2.72 -0.88
C THR A 292 -25.39 1.70 -0.21
N MET A 293 -24.52 2.14 0.69
CA MET A 293 -23.69 1.20 1.48
C MET A 293 -24.55 0.24 2.28
N GLU A 294 -25.72 0.69 2.75
CA GLU A 294 -26.70 -0.15 3.42
C GLU A 294 -27.22 -1.28 2.51
N ASN A 295 -27.61 -0.94 1.26
CA ASN A 295 -28.08 -1.96 0.32
C ASN A 295 -26.99 -2.98 -0.06
N LEU A 296 -25.74 -2.51 -0.23
CA LEU A 296 -24.61 -3.41 -0.45
C LEU A 296 -24.36 -4.32 0.75
N SER A 297 -24.48 -3.78 1.95
CA SER A 297 -24.32 -4.56 3.19
C SER A 297 -25.41 -5.58 3.37
N ARG A 298 -26.68 -5.24 3.07
CA ARG A 298 -27.80 -6.20 3.07
C ARG A 298 -27.58 -7.33 2.07
N LEU A 299 -27.10 -7.02 0.87
CA LEU A 299 -26.71 -8.05 -0.11
C LEU A 299 -25.60 -8.97 0.44
N CYS A 300 -24.61 -8.41 1.11
CA CYS A 300 -23.57 -9.21 1.75
C CYS A 300 -24.10 -10.11 2.88
N GLU A 301 -25.07 -9.60 3.67
CA GLU A 301 -25.74 -10.39 4.70
C GLU A 301 -26.58 -11.53 4.09
N GLU A 302 -27.34 -11.26 3.02
CA GLU A 302 -28.08 -12.31 2.27
C GLU A 302 -27.16 -13.37 1.66
N LEU A 303 -25.93 -13.00 1.29
CA LEU A 303 -24.90 -13.93 0.83
C LEU A 303 -24.16 -14.64 1.98
N GLU A 304 -24.60 -14.44 3.22
CA GLU A 304 -24.04 -15.02 4.44
C GLU A 304 -22.55 -14.69 4.67
N LEU A 305 -22.11 -13.49 4.23
CA LEU A 305 -20.75 -13.06 4.43
C LEU A 305 -20.49 -12.72 5.91
N LYS A 306 -19.47 -13.31 6.47
CA LYS A 306 -19.01 -13.04 7.83
C LYS A 306 -18.20 -11.74 7.91
N THR A 307 -17.43 -11.48 6.86
CA THR A 307 -16.66 -10.25 6.68
C THR A 307 -16.70 -9.88 5.21
N ALA A 308 -16.87 -8.60 4.90
CA ALA A 308 -16.85 -8.10 3.52
C ALA A 308 -16.21 -6.72 3.45
N ILE A 309 -15.45 -6.48 2.40
CA ILE A 309 -14.80 -5.20 2.10
C ILE A 309 -15.17 -4.71 0.73
N LEU A 310 -15.27 -3.39 0.60
CA LEU A 310 -15.47 -2.69 -0.66
C LEU A 310 -14.12 -2.39 -1.27
N PHE A 311 -13.94 -2.76 -2.53
CA PHE A 311 -12.84 -2.32 -3.38
C PHE A 311 -13.21 -1.08 -4.17
N ASP A 312 -12.26 -0.57 -4.96
CA ASP A 312 -12.53 0.51 -5.89
C ASP A 312 -13.58 0.08 -6.92
N GLY A 313 -14.47 0.99 -7.22
CA GLY A 313 -15.52 0.77 -8.21
C GLY A 313 -15.14 1.40 -9.54
N GLY A 314 -15.29 0.67 -10.64
CA GLY A 314 -15.00 1.21 -11.96
C GLY A 314 -15.52 0.32 -13.08
#